data_6ebb0ac23748969e114858732a0a79bb
#
_entry.id   6ebb0ac23748969e114858732a0a79bb
#
_cell.length_a   1.000
_cell.length_b   1.000
_cell.length_c   1.000
_cell.angle_alpha   90.00
_cell.angle_beta   90.00
_cell.angle_gamma   90.00
#
_symmetry.space_group_name_H-M   'P 1'
#
loop_
_entity.id
_entity.type
_entity.pdbx_description
1 polymer ?
#
loop_
_entity_poly.entity_id
_entity_poly.type
_entity_poly.pdbx_seq_one_letter_code
_entity_poly.pdbx_strand_id
1 'polypeptide(L)'
;EFDDGVPTYEVEVRDDGVYVAIPDPEKHVRTVSDVMIETMTQWGVKWCFGMVGHSNLHVADALRRKEQAGELTYIGIRHEGAAALDCYAYGKLTGRPASCLAIAGPGATNLITGLWDAHVDQAPVIALTGQVSSQVLGRHNFQEVPLDKAFGQVADYSQTVLTNSNHAELM
;
A
#
# COMPACT_ATOMS: atom_id res chain seq x y z
N GLU A 1 24.29 5.07 -9.20
CA GLU A 1 24.05 4.07 -8.15
C GLU A 1 22.55 4.05 -7.92
N PHE A 2 21.91 2.93 -8.28
CA PHE A 2 20.51 2.70 -7.98
C PHE A 2 20.46 2.20 -6.55
N ASP A 3 20.14 3.06 -5.61
CA ASP A 3 19.71 2.63 -4.29
C ASP A 3 18.20 2.32 -4.38
N ASP A 4 17.88 1.13 -4.89
CA ASP A 4 16.50 0.66 -5.03
C ASP A 4 15.90 0.22 -3.69
N GLY A 5 16.58 0.52 -2.57
CA GLY A 5 16.13 0.05 -1.25
C GLY A 5 16.14 -1.48 -1.11
N VAL A 6 16.80 -2.19 -2.02
CA VAL A 6 17.04 -3.63 -1.84
C VAL A 6 18.10 -3.75 -0.74
N PRO A 7 17.78 -4.40 0.38
CA PRO A 7 18.73 -4.56 1.44
C PRO A 7 19.97 -5.29 0.91
N THR A 8 21.12 -4.64 1.00
CA THR A 8 22.41 -5.27 0.75
C THR A 8 22.81 -6.01 2.01
N TYR A 9 23.14 -7.29 1.86
CA TYR A 9 23.60 -8.13 2.95
C TYR A 9 25.11 -8.23 2.91
N GLU A 10 25.78 -8.15 4.06
CA GLU A 10 27.19 -8.51 4.16
C GLU A 10 27.33 -10.02 3.90
N VAL A 11 28.20 -10.36 3.00
CA VAL A 11 28.49 -11.74 2.63
C VAL A 11 29.92 -12.09 3.07
N GLU A 12 30.05 -13.10 3.92
CA GLU A 12 31.33 -13.64 4.33
C GLU A 12 31.52 -15.03 3.72
N VAL A 13 32.61 -15.23 2.98
CA VAL A 13 32.98 -16.52 2.42
C VAL A 13 34.03 -17.14 3.33
N ARG A 14 33.74 -18.32 3.88
CA ARG A 14 34.67 -19.14 4.68
C ARG A 14 34.93 -20.47 3.97
N ASP A 15 35.94 -21.20 4.42
CA ASP A 15 36.32 -22.48 3.82
C ASP A 15 35.19 -23.55 3.84
N ASP A 16 34.24 -23.41 4.77
CA ASP A 16 33.11 -24.31 4.99
C ASP A 16 31.79 -23.82 4.39
N GLY A 17 31.74 -22.60 3.82
CA GLY A 17 30.52 -22.08 3.21
C GLY A 17 30.46 -20.57 2.98
N VAL A 18 29.33 -20.16 2.46
CA VAL A 18 28.98 -18.73 2.27
C VAL A 18 27.98 -18.34 3.36
N TYR A 19 28.32 -17.32 4.12
CA TYR A 19 27.50 -16.78 5.20
C TYR A 19 26.94 -15.43 4.77
N VAL A 20 25.64 -15.25 4.94
CA VAL A 20 24.94 -13.99 4.66
C VAL A 20 24.48 -13.42 6.00
N ALA A 21 24.93 -12.21 6.32
CA ALA A 21 24.43 -11.50 7.50
C ALA A 21 22.98 -11.09 7.26
N ILE A 22 22.04 -11.87 7.79
CA ILE A 22 20.62 -11.49 7.77
C ILE A 22 20.45 -10.43 8.86
N PRO A 23 19.89 -9.25 8.52
CA PRO A 23 19.59 -8.22 9.52
C PRO A 23 18.74 -8.82 10.64
N ASP A 24 19.09 -8.48 11.87
CA ASP A 24 18.32 -8.86 13.03
C ASP A 24 16.86 -8.41 12.86
N PRO A 25 15.89 -9.32 12.84
CA PRO A 25 14.48 -8.95 12.70
C PRO A 25 13.98 -8.03 13.83
N GLU A 26 14.71 -7.96 14.96
CA GLU A 26 14.41 -7.01 16.05
C GLU A 26 14.86 -5.57 15.73
N LYS A 27 15.63 -5.34 14.66
CA LYS A 27 16.08 -4.02 14.22
C LYS A 27 15.28 -3.48 13.03
N HIS A 28 13.99 -3.76 12.95
CA HIS A 28 13.16 -3.15 11.92
C HIS A 28 13.15 -1.61 12.05
N VAL A 29 13.69 -0.94 11.05
CA VAL A 29 13.60 0.52 10.97
C VAL A 29 12.18 0.89 10.56
N ARG A 30 11.49 1.65 11.41
CA ARG A 30 10.13 2.12 11.15
C ARG A 30 10.10 2.97 9.88
N THR A 31 9.27 2.58 8.94
CA THR A 31 9.11 3.23 7.63
C THR A 31 7.84 4.09 7.57
N VAL A 32 7.71 4.91 6.52
CA VAL A 32 6.46 5.63 6.22
C VAL A 32 5.30 4.65 6.05
N SER A 33 5.52 3.51 5.39
CA SER A 33 4.49 2.46 5.25
C SER A 33 4.00 1.93 6.60
N ASP A 34 4.90 1.77 7.59
CA ASP A 34 4.48 1.37 8.94
C ASP A 34 3.56 2.41 9.57
N VAL A 35 3.93 3.69 9.47
CA VAL A 35 3.12 4.78 10.02
C VAL A 35 1.74 4.84 9.35
N MET A 36 1.68 4.69 8.02
CA MET A 36 0.41 4.65 7.29
C MET A 36 -0.50 3.52 7.80
N ILE A 37 0.02 2.30 7.91
CA ILE A 37 -0.78 1.15 8.35
C ILE A 37 -1.14 1.25 9.83
N GLU A 38 -0.26 1.76 10.69
CA GLU A 38 -0.57 2.06 12.08
C GLU A 38 -1.71 3.07 12.20
N THR A 39 -1.65 4.16 11.45
CA THR A 39 -2.70 5.19 11.44
C THR A 39 -4.04 4.60 11.01
N MET A 40 -4.06 3.82 9.92
CA MET A 40 -5.28 3.14 9.47
C MET A 40 -5.89 2.23 10.54
N THR A 41 -5.05 1.43 11.23
CA THR A 41 -5.53 0.54 12.30
C THR A 41 -6.08 1.32 13.49
N GLN A 42 -5.48 2.48 13.82
CA GLN A 42 -5.99 3.40 14.84
C GLN A 42 -7.35 4.02 14.44
N TRP A 43 -7.59 4.25 13.16
CA TRP A 43 -8.90 4.69 12.63
C TRP A 43 -9.95 3.57 12.59
N GLY A 44 -9.58 2.37 13.00
CA GLY A 44 -10.49 1.24 13.11
C GLY A 44 -10.56 0.36 11.86
N VAL A 45 -9.66 0.52 10.89
CA VAL A 45 -9.54 -0.40 9.76
C VAL A 45 -9.11 -1.77 10.27
N LYS A 46 -9.93 -2.78 10.01
CA LYS A 46 -9.70 -4.18 10.39
C LYS A 46 -9.49 -5.10 9.20
N TRP A 47 -9.83 -4.65 8.01
CA TRP A 47 -9.78 -5.44 6.79
C TRP A 47 -9.05 -4.68 5.69
N CYS A 48 -8.13 -5.35 5.04
CA CYS A 48 -7.49 -4.87 3.83
C CYS A 48 -7.67 -5.91 2.72
N PHE A 49 -8.36 -5.53 1.65
CA PHE A 49 -8.57 -6.37 0.48
C PHE A 49 -7.61 -5.93 -0.62
N GLY A 50 -6.90 -6.83 -1.27
CA GLY A 50 -6.00 -6.33 -2.27
C GLY A 50 -5.13 -7.35 -2.99
N MET A 51 -4.26 -6.80 -3.80
CA MET A 51 -3.28 -7.55 -4.56
C MET A 51 -1.89 -6.97 -4.33
N VAL A 52 -0.97 -7.83 -3.90
CA VAL A 52 0.43 -7.49 -3.73
C VAL A 52 1.16 -7.58 -5.07
N GLY A 53 2.05 -6.64 -5.29
CA GLY A 53 2.94 -6.65 -6.44
C GLY A 53 4.13 -5.71 -6.21
N HIS A 54 5.01 -5.60 -7.19
CA HIS A 54 6.30 -4.94 -7.06
C HIS A 54 6.22 -3.51 -6.49
N SER A 55 5.23 -2.73 -6.89
CA SER A 55 5.11 -1.31 -6.53
C SER A 55 4.51 -1.03 -5.14
N ASN A 56 4.10 -2.05 -4.39
CA ASN A 56 3.50 -1.89 -3.07
C ASN A 56 4.08 -2.82 -1.99
N LEU A 57 5.26 -3.41 -2.22
CA LEU A 57 5.87 -4.39 -1.32
C LEU A 57 6.08 -3.87 0.10
N HIS A 58 6.53 -2.61 0.26
CA HIS A 58 6.74 -2.02 1.58
C HIS A 58 5.43 -1.86 2.36
N VAL A 59 4.36 -1.48 1.67
CA VAL A 59 3.01 -1.40 2.26
C VAL A 59 2.51 -2.79 2.63
N ALA A 60 2.70 -3.78 1.75
CA ALA A 60 2.32 -5.16 2.00
C ALA A 60 3.07 -5.77 3.19
N ASP A 61 4.36 -5.44 3.37
CA ASP A 61 5.13 -5.91 4.51
C ASP A 61 4.68 -5.24 5.83
N ALA A 62 4.32 -3.96 5.81
CA ALA A 62 3.72 -3.30 6.96
C ALA A 62 2.36 -3.92 7.35
N LEU A 63 1.52 -4.23 6.35
CA LEU A 63 0.26 -4.96 6.54
C LEU A 63 0.50 -6.35 7.17
N ARG A 64 1.47 -7.11 6.65
CA ARG A 64 1.85 -8.43 7.19
C ARG A 64 2.21 -8.35 8.67
N ARG A 65 2.99 -7.34 9.09
CA ARG A 65 3.35 -7.15 10.51
C ARG A 65 2.12 -6.90 11.38
N LYS A 66 1.19 -6.07 10.92
CA LYS A 66 -0.06 -5.81 11.65
C LYS A 66 -1.00 -7.01 11.67
N GLU A 67 -1.02 -7.81 10.62
CA GLU A 67 -1.76 -9.08 10.61
C GLU A 67 -1.17 -10.08 11.60
N GLN A 68 0.15 -10.23 11.66
CA GLN A 68 0.83 -11.09 12.64
C GLN A 68 0.58 -10.63 14.08
N ALA A 69 0.41 -9.34 14.31
CA ALA A 69 0.01 -8.77 15.61
C ALA A 69 -1.49 -8.94 15.92
N GLY A 70 -2.29 -9.48 15.00
CA GLY A 70 -3.74 -9.65 15.16
C GLY A 70 -4.54 -8.34 15.11
N GLU A 71 -3.96 -7.26 14.61
CA GLU A 71 -4.59 -5.95 14.57
C GLU A 71 -5.42 -5.72 13.31
N LEU A 72 -5.10 -6.41 12.22
CA LEU A 72 -5.71 -6.29 10.90
C LEU A 72 -5.72 -7.67 10.22
N THR A 73 -6.62 -7.88 9.27
CA THR A 73 -6.64 -9.07 8.40
C THR A 73 -6.48 -8.64 6.95
N TYR A 74 -5.54 -9.27 6.24
CA TYR A 74 -5.36 -9.09 4.81
C TYR A 74 -6.06 -10.20 4.02
N ILE A 75 -6.85 -9.80 3.02
CA ILE A 75 -7.54 -10.74 2.12
C ILE A 75 -7.04 -10.51 0.70
N GLY A 76 -6.30 -11.49 0.19
CA GLY A 76 -5.83 -11.50 -1.20
C GLY A 76 -6.99 -11.70 -2.16
N ILE A 77 -7.11 -10.79 -3.14
CA ILE A 77 -8.14 -10.85 -4.19
C ILE A 77 -7.49 -11.15 -5.55
N ARG A 78 -8.29 -11.42 -6.57
CA ARG A 78 -7.81 -11.71 -7.92
C ARG A 78 -8.07 -10.61 -8.94
N HIS A 79 -8.81 -9.58 -8.56
CA HIS A 79 -9.08 -8.41 -9.39
C HIS A 79 -9.31 -7.20 -8.49
N GLU A 80 -8.60 -6.11 -8.71
CA GLU A 80 -8.58 -4.95 -7.84
C GLU A 80 -9.97 -4.28 -7.70
N GLY A 81 -10.77 -4.32 -8.76
CA GLY A 81 -12.16 -3.84 -8.69
C GLY A 81 -12.98 -4.57 -7.63
N ALA A 82 -12.74 -5.88 -7.43
CA ALA A 82 -13.38 -6.62 -6.36
C ALA A 82 -12.95 -6.11 -4.98
N ALA A 83 -11.66 -5.78 -4.79
CA ALA A 83 -11.19 -5.21 -3.53
C ALA A 83 -11.90 -3.91 -3.16
N ALA A 84 -12.12 -3.02 -4.13
CA ALA A 84 -12.83 -1.77 -3.89
C ALA A 84 -14.32 -2.01 -3.58
N LEU A 85 -14.96 -2.96 -4.29
CA LEU A 85 -16.36 -3.33 -4.03
C LEU A 85 -16.53 -4.04 -2.67
N ASP A 86 -15.57 -4.87 -2.26
CA ASP A 86 -15.56 -5.49 -0.93
C ASP A 86 -15.48 -4.44 0.18
N CYS A 87 -14.59 -3.44 0.01
CA CYS A 87 -14.50 -2.31 0.93
C CYS A 87 -15.78 -1.48 0.96
N TYR A 88 -16.34 -1.18 -0.21
CA TYR A 88 -17.60 -0.47 -0.34
C TYR A 88 -18.73 -1.21 0.40
N ALA A 89 -18.90 -2.50 0.13
CA ALA A 89 -19.94 -3.31 0.76
C ALA A 89 -19.76 -3.36 2.28
N TYR A 90 -18.52 -3.56 2.75
CA TYR A 90 -18.22 -3.54 4.19
C TYR A 90 -18.54 -2.19 4.82
N GLY A 91 -18.07 -1.08 4.21
CA GLY A 91 -18.32 0.26 4.69
C GLY A 91 -19.80 0.63 4.74
N LYS A 92 -20.54 0.30 3.67
CA LYS A 92 -21.98 0.55 3.57
C LYS A 92 -22.80 -0.23 4.61
N LEU A 93 -22.44 -1.49 4.86
CA LEU A 93 -23.18 -2.34 5.79
C LEU A 93 -22.85 -2.08 7.26
N THR A 94 -21.62 -1.68 7.54
CA THR A 94 -21.12 -1.57 8.93
C THR A 94 -20.90 -0.14 9.42
N GLY A 95 -20.80 0.82 8.51
CA GLY A 95 -20.37 2.19 8.81
C GLY A 95 -18.89 2.28 9.24
N ARG A 96 -18.09 1.21 9.06
CA ARG A 96 -16.69 1.15 9.46
C ARG A 96 -15.78 1.15 8.26
N PRO A 97 -14.58 1.78 8.36
CA PRO A 97 -13.66 1.82 7.26
C PRO A 97 -13.02 0.44 6.97
N ALA A 98 -12.84 0.15 5.69
CA ALA A 98 -11.97 -0.89 5.19
C ALA A 98 -10.95 -0.29 4.21
N SER A 99 -9.86 -1.00 3.95
CA SER A 99 -8.87 -0.55 2.96
C SER A 99 -8.75 -1.51 1.79
N CYS A 100 -8.46 -0.96 0.62
CA CYS A 100 -8.05 -1.75 -0.53
C CYS A 100 -6.62 -1.41 -0.96
N LEU A 101 -5.90 -2.42 -1.46
CA LEU A 101 -4.51 -2.31 -1.90
C LEU A 101 -4.39 -2.76 -3.35
N ALA A 102 -3.77 -1.92 -4.19
CA ALA A 102 -3.47 -2.23 -5.58
C ALA A 102 -2.05 -1.84 -5.98
N ILE A 103 -1.56 -2.45 -7.05
CA ILE A 103 -0.29 -2.04 -7.67
C ILE A 103 -0.46 -0.74 -8.46
N ALA A 104 0.65 -0.18 -8.93
CA ALA A 104 0.68 0.99 -9.79
C ALA A 104 -0.05 0.78 -11.13
N GLY A 105 -0.43 1.87 -11.76
CA GLY A 105 -0.98 1.87 -13.11
C GLY A 105 -2.34 1.24 -13.23
N PRO A 106 -2.54 0.29 -14.18
CA PRO A 106 -3.86 -0.30 -14.45
C PRO A 106 -4.43 -1.05 -13.24
N GLY A 107 -3.60 -1.62 -12.36
CA GLY A 107 -4.08 -2.22 -11.11
C GLY A 107 -4.77 -1.20 -10.22
N ALA A 108 -4.16 -0.02 -10.05
CA ALA A 108 -4.78 1.06 -9.30
C ALA A 108 -6.06 1.60 -9.96
N THR A 109 -6.06 1.80 -11.28
CA THR A 109 -7.26 2.31 -11.99
C THR A 109 -8.42 1.32 -11.97
N ASN A 110 -8.18 0.02 -11.82
CA ASN A 110 -9.23 -0.98 -11.63
C ASN A 110 -10.06 -0.76 -10.35
N LEU A 111 -9.53 -0.05 -9.35
CA LEU A 111 -10.28 0.30 -8.14
C LEU A 111 -11.41 1.32 -8.41
N ILE A 112 -11.31 2.12 -9.47
CA ILE A 112 -12.18 3.30 -9.69
C ILE A 112 -13.66 2.93 -9.67
N THR A 113 -14.05 1.81 -10.28
CA THR A 113 -15.46 1.39 -10.32
C THR A 113 -16.05 1.21 -8.92
N GLY A 114 -15.38 0.46 -8.04
CA GLY A 114 -15.87 0.25 -6.69
C GLY A 114 -15.71 1.50 -5.79
N LEU A 115 -14.69 2.31 -6.04
CA LEU A 115 -14.54 3.60 -5.35
C LEU A 115 -15.62 4.60 -5.76
N TRP A 116 -16.12 4.54 -7.01
CA TRP A 116 -17.24 5.36 -7.44
C TRP A 116 -18.51 5.02 -6.64
N ASP A 117 -18.81 3.73 -6.46
CA ASP A 117 -19.95 3.30 -5.65
C ASP A 117 -19.79 3.74 -4.19
N ALA A 118 -18.57 3.60 -3.64
CA ALA A 118 -18.27 4.05 -2.29
C ALA A 118 -18.45 5.57 -2.12
N HIS A 119 -18.00 6.35 -3.09
CA HIS A 119 -18.14 7.81 -3.10
C HIS A 119 -19.61 8.24 -3.14
N VAL A 120 -20.41 7.68 -4.04
CA VAL A 120 -21.84 8.01 -4.18
C VAL A 120 -22.62 7.70 -2.91
N ASP A 121 -22.34 6.56 -2.28
CA ASP A 121 -23.01 6.10 -1.06
C ASP A 121 -22.33 6.58 0.23
N GLN A 122 -21.26 7.37 0.12
CA GLN A 122 -20.47 7.87 1.25
C GLN A 122 -19.97 6.75 2.19
N ALA A 123 -19.66 5.60 1.60
CA ALA A 123 -19.09 4.49 2.36
C ALA A 123 -17.58 4.74 2.65
N PRO A 124 -17.13 4.54 3.90
CA PRO A 124 -15.76 4.85 4.27
C PRO A 124 -14.79 3.80 3.70
N VAL A 125 -13.97 4.21 2.73
CA VAL A 125 -12.95 3.37 2.07
C VAL A 125 -11.62 4.11 2.04
N ILE A 126 -10.53 3.39 2.35
CA ILE A 126 -9.16 3.87 2.18
C ILE A 126 -8.49 3.07 1.08
N ALA A 127 -8.16 3.71 -0.04
CA ALA A 127 -7.44 3.09 -1.13
C ALA A 127 -5.94 3.38 -1.03
N LEU A 128 -5.13 2.33 -0.97
CA LEU A 128 -3.68 2.38 -1.02
C LEU A 128 -3.22 1.85 -2.37
N THR A 129 -2.44 2.65 -3.08
CA THR A 129 -1.94 2.26 -4.40
C THR A 129 -0.43 2.39 -4.45
N GLY A 130 0.21 1.43 -5.13
CA GLY A 130 1.59 1.62 -5.54
C GLY A 130 1.73 2.75 -6.56
N GLN A 131 2.95 3.22 -6.72
CA GLN A 131 3.35 4.12 -7.79
C GLN A 131 4.73 3.69 -8.31
N VAL A 132 5.12 4.16 -9.47
CA VAL A 132 6.48 3.99 -9.96
C VAL A 132 7.46 4.73 -9.04
N SER A 133 8.74 4.33 -9.04
CA SER A 133 9.78 4.99 -8.25
C SER A 133 9.79 6.49 -8.48
N SER A 134 9.99 7.27 -7.42
CA SER A 134 10.10 8.73 -7.50
C SER A 134 11.21 9.22 -8.43
N GLN A 135 12.23 8.39 -8.67
CA GLN A 135 13.34 8.70 -9.60
C GLN A 135 12.92 8.72 -11.08
N VAL A 136 11.84 8.01 -11.42
CA VAL A 136 11.36 7.89 -12.80
C VAL A 136 9.99 8.51 -13.02
N LEU A 137 9.37 8.99 -11.97
CA LEU A 137 8.05 9.63 -12.01
C LEU A 137 8.08 10.87 -12.93
N GLY A 138 7.08 11.01 -13.79
CA GLY A 138 6.96 12.09 -14.78
C GLY A 138 7.66 11.78 -16.12
N ARG A 139 8.16 10.54 -16.31
CA ARG A 139 8.85 10.12 -17.53
C ARG A 139 8.03 9.19 -18.42
N HIS A 140 6.75 9.01 -18.11
CA HIS A 140 5.84 8.08 -18.80
C HIS A 140 6.35 6.63 -18.81
N ASN A 141 6.86 6.18 -17.67
CA ASN A 141 7.32 4.81 -17.51
C ASN A 141 6.16 3.81 -17.52
N PHE A 142 6.52 2.54 -17.71
CA PHE A 142 5.56 1.44 -17.61
C PHE A 142 4.79 1.50 -16.28
N GLN A 143 3.47 1.40 -16.34
CA GLN A 143 2.54 1.51 -15.20
C GLN A 143 2.49 2.89 -14.53
N GLU A 144 3.11 3.91 -15.07
CA GLU A 144 2.96 5.26 -14.55
C GLU A 144 1.60 5.85 -14.93
N VAL A 145 0.81 6.16 -13.93
CA VAL A 145 -0.48 6.88 -14.07
C VAL A 145 -0.49 7.99 -13.02
N PRO A 146 -0.94 9.21 -13.35
CA PRO A 146 -1.15 10.27 -12.36
C PRO A 146 -2.36 9.95 -11.48
N LEU A 147 -2.17 9.04 -10.51
CA LEU A 147 -3.25 8.44 -9.74
C LEU A 147 -3.96 9.45 -8.83
N ASP A 148 -3.25 10.46 -8.34
CA ASP A 148 -3.81 11.58 -7.60
C ASP A 148 -4.91 12.30 -8.39
N LYS A 149 -4.70 12.44 -9.72
CA LYS A 149 -5.70 13.03 -10.63
C LYS A 149 -6.77 12.01 -11.04
N ALA A 150 -6.38 10.77 -11.29
CA ALA A 150 -7.32 9.72 -11.69
C ALA A 150 -8.38 9.46 -10.62
N PHE A 151 -8.02 9.54 -9.34
CA PHE A 151 -8.94 9.34 -8.22
C PHE A 151 -9.69 10.62 -7.80
N GLY A 152 -9.35 11.78 -8.33
CA GLY A 152 -9.92 13.07 -7.91
C GLY A 152 -11.43 13.22 -8.08
N GLN A 153 -12.10 12.29 -8.80
CA GLN A 153 -13.56 12.29 -8.95
C GLN A 153 -14.25 11.21 -8.10
N VAL A 154 -13.49 10.32 -7.50
CA VAL A 154 -14.01 9.16 -6.74
C VAL A 154 -13.50 9.12 -5.30
N ALA A 155 -12.73 10.12 -4.90
CA ALA A 155 -12.20 10.24 -3.55
C ALA A 155 -12.28 11.70 -3.08
N ASP A 156 -12.67 11.89 -1.82
CA ASP A 156 -12.68 13.20 -1.18
C ASP A 156 -11.26 13.73 -0.91
N TYR A 157 -10.32 12.82 -0.77
CA TYR A 157 -8.90 13.10 -0.62
C TYR A 157 -8.09 12.13 -1.47
N SER A 158 -7.18 12.65 -2.28
CA SER A 158 -6.28 11.86 -3.12
C SER A 158 -4.92 12.53 -3.22
N GLN A 159 -3.86 11.83 -2.81
CA GLN A 159 -2.51 12.38 -2.75
C GLN A 159 -1.44 11.34 -3.08
N THR A 160 -0.42 11.75 -3.82
CA THR A 160 0.79 10.98 -4.01
C THR A 160 1.78 11.28 -2.89
N VAL A 161 2.19 10.25 -2.13
CA VAL A 161 3.20 10.35 -1.08
C VAL A 161 4.58 10.20 -1.71
N LEU A 162 5.41 11.21 -1.60
CA LEU A 162 6.77 11.24 -2.12
C LEU A 162 7.79 11.27 -0.98
N THR A 163 9.04 10.93 -1.26
CA THR A 163 10.13 10.94 -0.27
C THR A 163 10.36 12.30 0.40
N ASN A 164 10.04 13.38 -0.31
CA ASN A 164 10.14 14.77 0.17
C ASN A 164 8.79 15.35 0.62
N SER A 165 7.74 14.56 0.71
CA SER A 165 6.44 15.00 1.22
C SER A 165 6.50 15.30 2.72
N ASN A 166 5.63 16.21 3.19
CA ASN A 166 5.37 16.33 4.62
C ASN A 166 4.44 15.18 5.05
N HIS A 167 5.04 14.06 5.42
CA HIS A 167 4.31 12.83 5.72
C HIS A 167 3.33 12.99 6.88
N ALA A 168 3.63 13.87 7.84
CA ALA A 168 2.75 14.11 8.98
C ALA A 168 1.44 14.82 8.60
N GLU A 169 1.45 15.62 7.52
CA GLU A 169 0.24 16.27 7.01
C GLU A 169 -0.58 15.38 6.07
N LEU A 170 0.07 14.36 5.49
CA LEU A 170 -0.57 13.46 4.53
C LEU A 170 -1.24 12.24 5.20
N MET A 171 -1.01 12.02 6.48
CA MET A 171 -1.54 10.92 7.28
C MET A 171 -2.47 11.42 8.37
#